data_075ba925237b264a25d6b586d01bedbc
#
_entry.id   075ba925237b264a25d6b586d01bedbc
#
_cell.length_a   1.000
_cell.length_b   1.000
_cell.length_c   1.000
_cell.angle_alpha   90.00
_cell.angle_beta   90.00
_cell.angle_gamma   90.00
#
_symmetry.space_group_name_H-M   'P 1'
#
loop_
_entity.id
_entity.type
_entity.pdbx_description
1 polymer ?
#
loop_
_entity_poly.entity_id
_entity_poly.type
_entity_poly.pdbx_seq_one_letter_code
_entity_poly.pdbx_strand_id
1 'polypeptide(L)'
;MSRITELTQELHALAAAGILYSKVDFDKERFERIRDIAAELLAINTEDLTVERAIELFAENDGYQTPKCDTRAAIFNEKDEVLLIKDYDGKWALPGGWCERNETIFTNTIKEAKEEAGLDVRPTILVAAHSHYKHNNPKSFFSVIRFFVLCDVVGGEFTANNETTESRYFNVDALPIDINTHKTNPEQIKLCLKAKHSEHWVTEFD
;
A
#
# COMPACT_ATOMS: atom_id res chain seq x y z
N MET A 1 10.46 0.64 -13.25
CA MET A 1 10.89 2.04 -13.03
C MET A 1 12.20 2.25 -13.79
N SER A 2 12.46 3.44 -14.31
CA SER A 2 13.79 3.68 -14.87
C SER A 2 14.83 3.80 -13.75
N ARG A 3 16.08 3.43 -14.00
CA ARG A 3 17.16 3.62 -13.02
C ARG A 3 17.28 5.08 -12.56
N ILE A 4 16.92 6.02 -13.45
CA ILE A 4 16.91 7.45 -13.12
C ILE A 4 15.86 7.76 -12.05
N THR A 5 14.65 7.20 -12.15
CA THR A 5 13.60 7.43 -11.16
C THR A 5 14.00 6.87 -9.78
N GLU A 6 14.64 5.71 -9.73
CA GLU A 6 15.17 5.15 -8.47
C GLU A 6 16.22 6.06 -7.83
N LEU A 7 17.18 6.53 -8.63
CA LEU A 7 18.22 7.46 -8.17
C LEU A 7 17.62 8.80 -7.72
N THR A 8 16.58 9.27 -8.38
CA THR A 8 15.86 10.49 -8.01
C THR A 8 15.19 10.35 -6.64
N GLN A 9 14.56 9.21 -6.36
CA GLN A 9 13.96 8.91 -5.05
C GLN A 9 15.03 8.81 -3.96
N GLU A 10 16.17 8.18 -4.25
CA GLU A 10 17.30 8.10 -3.33
C GLU A 10 17.88 9.49 -3.03
N LEU A 11 18.06 10.35 -4.04
CA LEU A 11 18.49 11.74 -3.86
C LEU A 11 17.53 12.54 -2.99
N HIS A 12 16.21 12.38 -3.21
CA HIS A 12 15.20 13.01 -2.36
C HIS A 12 15.31 12.53 -0.90
N ALA A 13 15.43 11.22 -0.67
CA ALA A 13 15.54 10.65 0.67
C ALA A 13 16.79 11.15 1.41
N LEU A 14 17.94 11.21 0.72
CA LEU A 14 19.19 11.75 1.27
C LEU A 14 19.07 13.24 1.59
N ALA A 15 18.45 14.02 0.69
CA ALA A 15 18.23 15.44 0.90
C ALA A 15 17.30 15.72 2.10
N ALA A 16 16.18 15.00 2.19
CA ALA A 16 15.24 15.13 3.29
C ALA A 16 15.88 14.79 4.64
N ALA A 17 16.69 13.73 4.70
CA ALA A 17 17.47 13.39 5.89
C ALA A 17 18.50 14.48 6.23
N GLY A 18 19.18 15.03 5.22
CA GLY A 18 20.14 16.12 5.40
C GLY A 18 19.48 17.39 5.93
N ILE A 19 18.33 17.80 5.40
CA ILE A 19 17.54 18.94 5.90
C ILE A 19 17.14 18.73 7.36
N LEU A 20 16.67 17.51 7.70
CA LEU A 20 16.19 17.20 9.05
C LEU A 20 17.31 17.22 10.09
N TYR A 21 18.48 16.63 9.78
CA TYR A 21 19.55 16.42 10.77
C TYR A 21 20.66 17.47 10.76
N SER A 22 20.79 18.26 9.67
CA SER A 22 21.81 19.31 9.63
C SER A 22 21.54 20.41 10.67
N LYS A 23 22.59 20.82 11.34
CA LYS A 23 22.59 21.95 12.29
C LYS A 23 23.15 23.23 11.67
N VAL A 24 23.65 23.15 10.44
CA VAL A 24 24.33 24.23 9.72
C VAL A 24 23.44 24.73 8.60
N ASP A 25 23.08 25.99 8.57
CA ASP A 25 22.14 26.57 7.62
C ASP A 25 22.65 26.42 6.16
N PHE A 26 23.94 26.66 5.90
CA PHE A 26 24.52 26.42 4.58
C PHE A 26 24.39 24.98 4.08
N ASP A 27 24.42 24.00 4.98
CA ASP A 27 24.24 22.60 4.58
C ASP A 27 22.77 22.32 4.31
N LYS A 28 21.84 22.92 5.08
CA LYS A 28 20.40 22.83 4.79
C LYS A 28 20.08 23.40 3.41
N GLU A 29 20.58 24.60 3.08
CA GLU A 29 20.40 25.19 1.74
C GLU A 29 20.90 24.29 0.62
N ARG A 30 22.01 23.59 0.83
CA ARG A 30 22.54 22.60 -0.13
C ARG A 30 21.63 21.39 -0.27
N PHE A 31 21.13 20.86 0.84
CA PHE A 31 20.18 19.74 0.80
C PHE A 31 18.83 20.14 0.19
N GLU A 32 18.34 21.34 0.45
CA GLU A 32 17.16 21.89 -0.22
C GLU A 32 17.39 21.96 -1.74
N ARG A 33 18.54 22.45 -2.18
CA ARG A 33 18.87 22.46 -3.62
C ARG A 33 18.98 21.06 -4.21
N ILE A 34 19.52 20.08 -3.48
CA ILE A 34 19.55 18.66 -3.93
C ILE A 34 18.13 18.12 -4.07
N ARG A 35 17.24 18.41 -3.12
CA ARG A 35 15.82 18.04 -3.21
C ARG A 35 15.14 18.63 -4.45
N ASP A 36 15.37 19.91 -4.72
CA ASP A 36 14.80 20.60 -5.89
C ASP A 36 15.33 20.02 -7.20
N ILE A 37 16.62 19.69 -7.29
CA ILE A 37 17.21 18.98 -8.43
C ILE A 37 16.57 17.59 -8.60
N ALA A 38 16.32 16.88 -7.52
CA ALA A 38 15.64 15.61 -7.58
C ALA A 38 14.20 15.76 -8.12
N ALA A 39 13.47 16.81 -7.73
CA ALA A 39 12.14 17.12 -8.28
C ALA A 39 12.19 17.41 -9.78
N GLU A 40 13.16 18.23 -10.23
CA GLU A 40 13.39 18.52 -11.65
C GLU A 40 13.68 17.22 -12.45
N LEU A 41 14.57 16.35 -11.92
CA LEU A 41 14.90 15.07 -12.55
C LEU A 41 13.69 14.12 -12.62
N LEU A 42 12.85 14.09 -11.58
CA LEU A 42 11.63 13.29 -11.56
C LEU A 42 10.66 13.76 -12.66
N ALA A 43 10.44 15.07 -12.77
CA ALA A 43 9.57 15.66 -13.78
C ALA A 43 10.07 15.39 -15.21
N ILE A 44 11.37 15.52 -15.46
CA ILE A 44 11.97 15.25 -16.80
C ILE A 44 11.77 13.77 -17.21
N ASN A 45 11.76 12.85 -16.26
CA ASN A 45 11.70 11.40 -16.53
C ASN A 45 10.30 10.78 -16.34
N THR A 46 9.28 11.58 -16.12
CA THR A 46 7.89 11.11 -15.91
C THR A 46 6.96 11.89 -16.82
N GLU A 47 6.28 11.19 -17.74
CA GLU A 47 5.25 11.81 -18.57
C GLU A 47 4.17 12.47 -17.71
N ASP A 48 3.71 13.65 -18.14
CA ASP A 48 2.63 14.43 -17.50
C ASP A 48 2.91 14.89 -16.05
N LEU A 49 4.16 14.82 -15.58
CA LEU A 49 4.55 15.34 -14.27
C LEU A 49 5.30 16.68 -14.42
N THR A 50 4.73 17.76 -13.83
CA THR A 50 5.41 19.05 -13.76
C THR A 50 6.39 19.10 -12.58
N VAL A 51 7.35 20.04 -12.61
CA VAL A 51 8.31 20.24 -11.52
C VAL A 51 7.59 20.67 -10.23
N GLU A 52 6.57 21.54 -10.36
CA GLU A 52 5.75 22.00 -9.23
C GLU A 52 5.07 20.81 -8.55
N ARG A 53 4.46 19.92 -9.34
CA ARG A 53 3.80 18.72 -8.80
C ARG A 53 4.80 17.74 -8.19
N ALA A 54 6.01 17.62 -8.73
CA ALA A 54 7.09 16.82 -8.15
C ALA A 54 7.54 17.40 -6.78
N ILE A 55 7.65 18.72 -6.66
CA ILE A 55 7.96 19.38 -5.39
C ILE A 55 6.86 19.14 -4.34
N GLU A 56 5.58 19.24 -4.74
CA GLU A 56 4.45 18.93 -3.85
C GLU A 56 4.51 17.47 -3.36
N LEU A 57 4.74 16.51 -4.25
CA LEU A 57 4.88 15.10 -3.88
C LEU A 57 6.02 14.87 -2.88
N PHE A 58 7.11 15.60 -3.01
CA PHE A 58 8.22 15.55 -2.06
C PHE A 58 7.84 16.17 -0.71
N ALA A 59 7.07 17.26 -0.72
CA ALA A 59 6.59 17.91 0.50
C ALA A 59 5.55 17.06 1.26
N GLU A 60 4.74 16.24 0.56
CA GLU A 60 3.79 15.31 1.20
C GLU A 60 4.49 14.24 2.06
N ASN A 61 5.78 14.03 1.87
CA ASN A 61 6.60 13.07 2.60
C ASN A 61 7.88 13.73 3.14
N ASP A 62 7.72 14.73 3.99
CA ASP A 62 8.84 15.47 4.57
C ASP A 62 9.51 14.69 5.72
N GLY A 63 10.77 15.00 6.02
CA GLY A 63 11.56 14.38 7.07
C GLY A 63 12.30 13.11 6.64
N TYR A 64 12.63 12.23 7.61
CA TYR A 64 13.35 10.99 7.32
C TYR A 64 12.46 10.00 6.58
N GLN A 65 12.85 9.62 5.38
CA GLN A 65 12.07 8.76 4.51
C GLN A 65 12.06 7.31 4.99
N THR A 66 10.87 6.81 5.31
CA THR A 66 10.63 5.41 5.65
C THR A 66 9.54 4.83 4.75
N PRO A 67 9.48 3.50 4.55
CA PRO A 67 8.34 2.90 3.90
C PRO A 67 7.04 3.21 4.65
N LYS A 68 6.00 3.59 3.93
CA LYS A 68 4.63 3.67 4.47
C LYS A 68 4.10 2.26 4.71
N CYS A 69 3.23 2.10 5.69
CA CYS A 69 2.56 0.85 5.99
C CYS A 69 1.14 0.85 5.41
N ASP A 70 0.73 -0.28 4.85
CA ASP A 70 -0.60 -0.51 4.27
C ASP A 70 -1.06 -1.91 4.68
N THR A 71 -2.33 -2.08 5.02
CA THR A 71 -2.90 -3.36 5.42
C THR A 71 -3.94 -3.83 4.43
N ARG A 72 -4.03 -5.15 4.20
CA ARG A 72 -5.03 -5.80 3.37
C ARG A 72 -5.67 -6.96 4.13
N ALA A 73 -6.99 -6.88 4.32
CA ALA A 73 -7.77 -7.94 4.96
C ALA A 73 -8.08 -9.04 3.94
N ALA A 74 -7.52 -10.23 4.13
CA ALA A 74 -7.86 -11.41 3.37
C ALA A 74 -9.02 -12.13 4.07
N ILE A 75 -10.21 -12.08 3.47
CA ILE A 75 -11.45 -12.64 4.01
C ILE A 75 -11.95 -13.70 3.03
N PHE A 76 -12.18 -14.91 3.51
CA PHE A 76 -12.68 -16.03 2.70
C PHE A 76 -13.95 -16.59 3.30
N ASN A 77 -14.89 -16.97 2.44
CA ASN A 77 -16.07 -17.72 2.87
C ASN A 77 -15.78 -19.25 3.01
N GLU A 78 -16.82 -20.04 3.31
CA GLU A 78 -16.72 -21.51 3.44
C GLU A 78 -16.41 -22.23 2.13
N LYS A 79 -16.57 -21.57 0.98
CA LYS A 79 -16.27 -22.10 -0.35
C LYS A 79 -14.88 -21.70 -0.85
N ASP A 80 -14.04 -21.09 0.02
CA ASP A 80 -12.74 -20.54 -0.34
C ASP A 80 -12.78 -19.41 -1.37
N GLU A 81 -13.93 -18.75 -1.51
CA GLU A 81 -14.03 -17.55 -2.31
C GLU A 81 -13.53 -16.34 -1.49
N VAL A 82 -12.71 -15.48 -2.12
CA VAL A 82 -12.14 -14.29 -1.51
C VAL A 82 -13.10 -13.11 -1.62
N LEU A 83 -13.28 -12.35 -0.55
CA LEU A 83 -13.99 -11.09 -0.59
C LEU A 83 -13.11 -10.02 -1.23
N LEU A 84 -13.64 -9.37 -2.24
CA LEU A 84 -13.08 -8.16 -2.83
C LEU A 84 -14.09 -7.02 -2.71
N ILE A 85 -13.57 -5.81 -2.58
CA ILE A 85 -14.32 -4.56 -2.67
C ILE A 85 -14.00 -3.88 -4.00
N LYS A 86 -14.95 -3.09 -4.49
CA LYS A 86 -14.76 -2.30 -5.71
C LYS A 86 -14.64 -0.83 -5.33
N ASP A 87 -13.45 -0.28 -5.58
CA ASP A 87 -13.13 1.13 -5.34
C ASP A 87 -14.00 2.07 -6.19
N TYR A 88 -13.96 3.35 -5.87
CA TYR A 88 -14.59 4.41 -6.69
C TYR A 88 -14.02 4.50 -8.11
N ASP A 89 -12.79 4.01 -8.36
CA ASP A 89 -12.17 3.93 -9.69
C ASP A 89 -12.61 2.70 -10.49
N GLY A 90 -13.52 1.89 -9.94
CA GLY A 90 -14.13 0.72 -10.58
C GLY A 90 -13.28 -0.54 -10.53
N LYS A 91 -12.18 -0.56 -9.77
CA LYS A 91 -11.29 -1.72 -9.66
C LYS A 91 -11.50 -2.51 -8.38
N TRP A 92 -11.26 -3.82 -8.47
CA TRP A 92 -11.39 -4.74 -7.36
C TRP A 92 -10.08 -4.91 -6.58
N ALA A 93 -10.16 -4.94 -5.24
CA ALA A 93 -9.04 -5.19 -4.36
C ALA A 93 -9.49 -5.87 -3.06
N LEU A 94 -8.54 -6.40 -2.28
CA LEU A 94 -8.80 -6.73 -0.88
C LEU A 94 -9.11 -5.44 -0.10
N PRO A 95 -10.04 -5.47 0.85
CA PRO A 95 -10.27 -4.36 1.77
C PRO A 95 -8.98 -3.96 2.47
N GLY A 96 -8.72 -2.66 2.55
CA GLY A 96 -7.53 -2.18 3.24
C GLY A 96 -6.92 -0.91 2.66
N GLY A 97 -6.19 -0.19 3.49
CA GLY A 97 -5.59 1.10 3.19
C GLY A 97 -4.35 1.40 4.03
N TRP A 98 -4.00 2.67 4.05
CA TRP A 98 -2.86 3.15 4.82
C TRP A 98 -3.05 2.91 6.32
N CYS A 99 -2.00 2.40 6.97
CA CYS A 99 -2.00 2.29 8.42
C CYS A 99 -1.87 3.70 9.03
N GLU A 100 -2.91 4.16 9.67
CA GLU A 100 -2.94 5.47 10.30
C GLU A 100 -1.99 5.56 11.51
N ARG A 101 -1.59 6.78 11.86
CA ARG A 101 -0.55 7.05 12.87
C ARG A 101 -0.77 6.35 14.21
N ASN A 102 -2.02 6.22 14.63
CA ASN A 102 -2.36 5.67 15.94
C ASN A 102 -2.89 4.23 15.86
N GLU A 103 -2.85 3.62 14.67
CA GLU A 103 -3.29 2.27 14.42
C GLU A 103 -2.10 1.29 14.44
N THR A 104 -2.39 0.08 14.83
CA THR A 104 -1.51 -1.07 14.63
C THR A 104 -1.93 -1.80 13.35
N ILE A 105 -1.11 -2.72 12.84
CA ILE A 105 -1.50 -3.59 11.71
C ILE A 105 -2.81 -4.32 12.02
N PHE A 106 -3.00 -4.77 13.26
CA PHE A 106 -4.20 -5.46 13.72
C PHE A 106 -5.44 -4.55 13.70
N THR A 107 -5.37 -3.38 14.34
CA THR A 107 -6.51 -2.48 14.46
C THR A 107 -6.85 -1.79 13.14
N ASN A 108 -5.85 -1.43 12.33
CA ASN A 108 -6.07 -0.88 10.99
C ASN A 108 -6.77 -1.90 10.08
N THR A 109 -6.40 -3.17 10.13
CA THR A 109 -7.08 -4.21 9.34
C THR A 109 -8.56 -4.32 9.69
N ILE A 110 -8.91 -4.24 10.99
CA ILE A 110 -10.31 -4.24 11.44
C ILE A 110 -11.05 -3.00 10.94
N LYS A 111 -10.43 -1.84 11.10
CA LYS A 111 -10.97 -0.54 10.68
C LYS A 111 -11.29 -0.54 9.18
N GLU A 112 -10.32 -0.87 8.35
CA GLU A 112 -10.48 -0.90 6.89
C GLU A 112 -11.53 -1.91 6.42
N ALA A 113 -11.56 -3.12 7.01
CA ALA A 113 -12.59 -4.10 6.69
C ALA A 113 -13.99 -3.59 7.06
N LYS A 114 -14.11 -2.82 8.15
CA LYS A 114 -15.37 -2.19 8.54
C LYS A 114 -15.78 -1.07 7.59
N GLU A 115 -14.85 -0.17 7.26
CA GLU A 115 -15.11 1.00 6.44
C GLU A 115 -15.39 0.63 4.99
N GLU A 116 -14.59 -0.27 4.39
CA GLU A 116 -14.68 -0.62 2.98
C GLU A 116 -15.62 -1.80 2.68
N ALA A 117 -15.71 -2.78 3.59
CA ALA A 117 -16.54 -3.97 3.36
C ALA A 117 -17.78 -4.06 4.30
N GLY A 118 -17.92 -3.15 5.27
CA GLY A 118 -19.01 -3.16 6.26
C GLY A 118 -18.93 -4.31 7.27
N LEU A 119 -17.87 -5.11 7.23
CA LEU A 119 -17.74 -6.32 8.02
C LEU A 119 -17.01 -6.08 9.34
N ASP A 120 -17.50 -6.73 10.40
CA ASP A 120 -16.78 -6.87 11.64
C ASP A 120 -15.90 -8.12 11.52
N VAL A 121 -14.58 -7.94 11.66
CA VAL A 121 -13.62 -9.02 11.43
C VAL A 121 -12.71 -9.22 12.64
N ARG A 122 -12.18 -10.43 12.76
CA ARG A 122 -11.14 -10.80 13.71
C ARG A 122 -9.90 -11.22 12.93
N PRO A 123 -8.81 -10.43 12.91
CA PRO A 123 -7.52 -10.82 12.37
C PRO A 123 -6.97 -12.06 13.08
N THR A 124 -6.46 -13.02 12.33
CA THR A 124 -6.00 -14.32 12.85
C THR A 124 -4.54 -14.60 12.54
N ILE A 125 -4.10 -14.32 11.30
CA ILE A 125 -2.76 -14.62 10.83
C ILE A 125 -2.21 -13.40 10.07
N LEU A 126 -1.00 -12.96 10.44
CA LEU A 126 -0.21 -12.12 9.56
C LEU A 126 0.40 -13.02 8.47
N VAL A 127 -0.20 -12.98 7.29
CA VAL A 127 0.17 -13.86 6.18
C VAL A 127 1.50 -13.43 5.57
N ALA A 128 1.62 -12.16 5.25
CA ALA A 128 2.82 -11.64 4.62
C ALA A 128 3.06 -10.16 4.93
N ALA A 129 4.33 -9.75 4.83
CA ALA A 129 4.78 -8.37 4.80
C ALA A 129 5.61 -8.15 3.53
N HIS A 130 4.98 -7.64 2.48
CA HIS A 130 5.56 -7.53 1.15
C HIS A 130 5.96 -6.11 0.79
N SER A 131 7.15 -5.95 0.23
CA SER A 131 7.52 -4.72 -0.45
C SER A 131 6.65 -4.51 -1.69
N HIS A 132 5.87 -3.44 -1.70
CA HIS A 132 5.06 -3.05 -2.85
C HIS A 132 5.88 -2.92 -4.14
N TYR A 133 7.11 -2.45 -4.02
CA TYR A 133 8.04 -2.33 -5.14
C TYR A 133 8.34 -3.67 -5.82
N LYS A 134 8.53 -4.73 -5.04
CA LYS A 134 8.85 -6.07 -5.57
C LYS A 134 7.63 -6.79 -6.15
N HIS A 135 6.48 -6.67 -5.49
CA HIS A 135 5.33 -7.53 -5.75
C HIS A 135 4.22 -6.88 -6.57
N ASN A 136 4.05 -5.55 -6.48
CA ASN A 136 2.90 -4.88 -7.06
C ASN A 136 3.26 -3.82 -8.12
N ASN A 137 4.00 -2.80 -7.73
CA ASN A 137 4.28 -1.67 -8.61
C ASN A 137 5.69 -1.10 -8.42
N PRO A 138 6.63 -1.50 -9.28
CA PRO A 138 7.98 -0.94 -9.24
C PRO A 138 8.06 0.55 -9.63
N LYS A 139 6.94 1.15 -10.07
CA LYS A 139 6.88 2.57 -10.45
C LYS A 139 6.27 3.46 -9.36
N SER A 140 5.92 2.91 -8.20
CA SER A 140 5.40 3.71 -7.09
C SER A 140 6.45 4.72 -6.61
N PHE A 141 6.03 5.96 -6.42
CA PHE A 141 6.88 7.00 -5.86
C PHE A 141 7.21 6.72 -4.39
N PHE A 142 6.24 6.21 -3.62
CA PHE A 142 6.44 5.87 -2.22
C PHE A 142 6.88 4.42 -2.06
N SER A 143 7.86 4.21 -1.17
CA SER A 143 8.14 2.88 -0.64
C SER A 143 7.00 2.47 0.31
N VAL A 144 6.48 1.26 0.14
CA VAL A 144 5.37 0.74 0.95
C VAL A 144 5.67 -0.68 1.38
N ILE A 145 5.49 -0.98 2.65
CA ILE A 145 5.37 -2.35 3.16
C ILE A 145 3.89 -2.66 3.31
N ARG A 146 3.43 -3.67 2.60
CA ARG A 146 2.04 -4.12 2.61
C ARG A 146 1.88 -5.36 3.43
N PHE A 147 0.99 -5.29 4.40
CA PHE A 147 0.68 -6.38 5.31
C PHE A 147 -0.60 -7.08 4.88
N PHE A 148 -0.52 -8.36 4.58
CA PHE A 148 -1.67 -9.21 4.28
C PHE A 148 -2.08 -9.95 5.55
N VAL A 149 -3.31 -9.76 5.98
CA VAL A 149 -3.82 -10.29 7.24
C VAL A 149 -5.06 -11.15 6.97
N LEU A 150 -4.99 -12.43 7.33
CA LEU A 150 -6.14 -13.32 7.27
C LEU A 150 -7.13 -12.95 8.38
N CYS A 151 -8.42 -12.87 8.04
CA CYS A 151 -9.46 -12.45 8.94
C CYS A 151 -10.67 -13.38 8.89
N ASP A 152 -11.23 -13.68 10.07
CA ASP A 152 -12.52 -14.31 10.22
C ASP A 152 -13.61 -13.23 10.30
N VAL A 153 -14.75 -13.44 9.64
CA VAL A 153 -15.92 -12.58 9.79
C VAL A 153 -16.64 -12.94 11.08
N VAL A 154 -16.90 -11.95 11.92
CA VAL A 154 -17.65 -12.11 13.16
C VAL A 154 -19.00 -11.40 13.14
N GLY A 155 -19.26 -10.58 12.13
CA GLY A 155 -20.52 -9.88 11.93
C GLY A 155 -20.44 -8.81 10.85
N GLY A 156 -21.46 -7.97 10.77
CA GLY A 156 -21.52 -6.85 9.84
C GLY A 156 -22.16 -7.21 8.50
N GLU A 157 -22.47 -6.18 7.74
CA GLU A 157 -23.09 -6.27 6.43
C GLU A 157 -22.59 -5.11 5.55
N PHE A 158 -22.33 -5.39 4.29
CA PHE A 158 -21.88 -4.38 3.34
C PHE A 158 -22.98 -3.36 3.06
N THR A 159 -22.61 -2.10 3.10
CA THR A 159 -23.40 -0.98 2.59
C THR A 159 -22.49 -0.10 1.75
N ALA A 160 -22.89 0.17 0.52
CA ALA A 160 -22.13 1.04 -0.38
C ALA A 160 -21.94 2.44 0.26
N ASN A 161 -20.74 2.99 0.09
CA ASN A 161 -20.35 4.27 0.64
C ASN A 161 -19.53 5.09 -0.37
N ASN A 162 -18.91 6.18 0.06
CA ASN A 162 -18.16 7.06 -0.85
C ASN A 162 -16.85 6.46 -1.36
N GLU A 163 -16.32 5.43 -0.71
CA GLU A 163 -15.04 4.80 -1.06
C GLU A 163 -15.24 3.50 -1.82
N THR A 164 -16.30 2.75 -1.49
CA THR A 164 -16.59 1.44 -2.05
C THR A 164 -18.01 1.32 -2.56
N THR A 165 -18.15 0.90 -3.82
CA THR A 165 -19.42 0.79 -4.51
C THR A 165 -20.02 -0.61 -4.45
N GLU A 166 -19.18 -1.64 -4.38
CA GLU A 166 -19.56 -3.05 -4.35
C GLU A 166 -18.65 -3.85 -3.42
N SER A 167 -19.20 -4.92 -2.83
CA SER A 167 -18.44 -5.96 -2.13
C SER A 167 -18.96 -7.33 -2.57
N ARG A 168 -18.06 -8.24 -2.96
CA ARG A 168 -18.44 -9.54 -3.51
C ARG A 168 -17.38 -10.59 -3.27
N TYR A 169 -17.83 -11.84 -3.09
CA TYR A 169 -16.95 -13.01 -3.06
C TYR A 169 -16.65 -13.52 -4.47
N PHE A 170 -15.39 -13.87 -4.73
CA PHE A 170 -14.89 -14.40 -6.00
C PHE A 170 -14.12 -15.68 -5.79
N ASN A 171 -14.28 -16.61 -6.73
CA ASN A 171 -13.41 -17.79 -6.79
C ASN A 171 -11.98 -17.33 -7.07
N VAL A 172 -11.00 -17.85 -6.31
CA VAL A 172 -9.60 -17.45 -6.39
C VAL A 172 -8.96 -17.77 -7.75
N ASP A 173 -9.50 -18.77 -8.47
CA ASP A 173 -9.04 -19.13 -9.82
C ASP A 173 -9.80 -18.40 -10.93
N ALA A 174 -10.84 -17.61 -10.58
CA ALA A 174 -11.68 -16.85 -11.50
C ALA A 174 -11.87 -15.39 -10.99
N LEU A 175 -10.78 -14.74 -10.67
CA LEU A 175 -10.77 -13.34 -10.21
C LEU A 175 -11.24 -12.38 -11.33
N PRO A 176 -11.82 -11.22 -10.98
CA PRO A 176 -12.24 -10.24 -11.96
C PRO A 176 -11.06 -9.69 -12.77
N ILE A 177 -11.30 -9.37 -14.05
CA ILE A 177 -10.26 -8.89 -14.98
C ILE A 177 -9.72 -7.51 -14.58
N ASP A 178 -10.55 -6.72 -13.90
CA ASP A 178 -10.29 -5.36 -13.41
C ASP A 178 -9.77 -5.33 -11.96
N ILE A 179 -9.07 -6.39 -11.53
CA ILE A 179 -8.39 -6.39 -10.24
C ILE A 179 -7.28 -5.33 -10.21
N ASN A 180 -7.22 -4.57 -9.11
CA ASN A 180 -6.20 -3.55 -8.89
C ASN A 180 -4.86 -4.19 -8.45
N THR A 181 -4.05 -4.60 -9.42
CA THR A 181 -2.77 -5.26 -9.15
C THR A 181 -1.76 -4.36 -8.42
N HIS A 182 -1.98 -3.03 -8.42
CA HIS A 182 -1.20 -2.11 -7.60
C HIS A 182 -1.53 -2.22 -6.11
N LYS A 183 -2.74 -2.68 -5.76
CA LYS A 183 -3.17 -2.88 -4.38
C LYS A 183 -3.03 -4.35 -3.96
N THR A 184 -3.46 -5.27 -4.81
CA THR A 184 -3.47 -6.70 -4.53
C THR A 184 -3.36 -7.48 -5.84
N ASN A 185 -2.45 -8.42 -5.96
CA ASN A 185 -2.35 -9.27 -7.14
C ASN A 185 -2.88 -10.70 -6.86
N PRO A 186 -3.14 -11.51 -7.90
CA PRO A 186 -3.66 -12.86 -7.74
C PRO A 186 -2.76 -13.79 -6.90
N GLU A 187 -1.45 -13.65 -7.00
CA GLU A 187 -0.47 -14.46 -6.26
C GLU A 187 -0.57 -14.19 -4.75
N GLN A 188 -0.76 -12.94 -4.37
CA GLN A 188 -0.95 -12.53 -2.97
C GLN A 188 -2.27 -13.08 -2.40
N ILE A 189 -3.34 -13.10 -3.20
CA ILE A 189 -4.62 -13.71 -2.80
C ILE A 189 -4.44 -15.23 -2.60
N LYS A 190 -3.77 -15.92 -3.54
CA LYS A 190 -3.48 -17.35 -3.43
C LYS A 190 -2.60 -17.68 -2.23
N LEU A 191 -1.64 -16.82 -1.90
CA LEU A 191 -0.83 -16.93 -0.70
C LEU A 191 -1.69 -16.86 0.57
N CYS A 192 -2.65 -15.93 0.62
CA CYS A 192 -3.58 -15.83 1.74
C CYS A 192 -4.47 -17.08 1.86
N LEU A 193 -4.94 -17.63 0.76
CA LEU A 193 -5.71 -18.89 0.77
C LEU A 193 -4.85 -20.06 1.25
N LYS A 194 -3.59 -20.14 0.84
CA LYS A 194 -2.64 -21.14 1.33
C LYS A 194 -2.43 -21.02 2.84
N ALA A 195 -2.33 -19.82 3.36
CA ALA A 195 -2.21 -19.57 4.81
C ALA A 195 -3.45 -20.06 5.58
N LYS A 196 -4.66 -19.82 5.01
CA LYS A 196 -5.93 -20.30 5.59
C LYS A 196 -5.95 -21.81 5.80
N HIS A 197 -5.38 -22.59 4.88
CA HIS A 197 -5.36 -24.05 4.92
C HIS A 197 -4.13 -24.63 5.61
N SER A 198 -3.24 -23.80 6.12
CA SER A 198 -2.02 -24.26 6.80
C SER A 198 -2.28 -24.46 8.29
N GLU A 199 -1.91 -25.62 8.83
CA GLU A 199 -1.91 -25.83 10.29
C GLU A 199 -0.88 -24.98 11.02
N HIS A 200 0.25 -24.68 10.34
CA HIS A 200 1.33 -23.85 10.83
C HIS A 200 1.79 -22.90 9.74
N TRP A 201 1.48 -21.63 9.89
CA TRP A 201 1.90 -20.60 8.95
C TRP A 201 3.11 -19.82 9.48
N VAL A 202 4.12 -19.71 8.63
CA VAL A 202 5.24 -18.79 8.85
C VAL A 202 5.02 -17.57 7.96
N THR A 203 4.94 -16.40 8.58
CA THR A 203 4.75 -15.13 7.85
C THR A 203 5.81 -14.98 6.76
N GLU A 204 5.37 -14.78 5.51
CA GLU A 204 6.27 -14.49 4.39
C GLU A 204 6.66 -13.02 4.40
N PHE A 205 7.93 -12.72 4.23
CA PHE A 205 8.42 -11.34 4.14
C PHE A 205 9.66 -11.27 3.26
N ASP A 206 9.96 -10.06 2.71
CA ASP A 206 11.08 -9.78 1.80
C ASP A 206 11.86 -8.50 2.15
#